data_54f24df18939fc54c87dc264dfd4b2e7
#
_entry.id   54f24df18939fc54c87dc264dfd4b2e7
#
_cell.length_a   1.000
_cell.length_b   1.000
_cell.length_c   1.000
_cell.angle_alpha   90.00
_cell.angle_beta   90.00
_cell.angle_gamma   90.00
#
_symmetry.space_group_name_H-M   'P 1'
#
loop_
_entity.id
_entity.type
_entity.pdbx_description
1 polymer ?
#
loop_
_entity_poly.entity_id
_entity_poly.type
_entity_poly.pdbx_seq_one_letter_code
_entity_poly.pdbx_strand_id
1 'polypeptide(L)'
;MSVHLVLNAAETAERLRAWAAGSHPLVAAVELLVRAFDGRFAQPGQPWIRIEANGYVWLDDEVLHAGLGPLSSGERRVLDVVCALAEPSRTLHLADALVGLDRRHLDLVLAACAHAAGSHEHAELSVDPATREVRVRHLGSAHPWPTTARPDPALLSTSPPDRTI
;
A
#
# COMPACT_ATOMS: atom_id res chain seq x y z
N MET A 1 -4.77 -37.08 6.98
CA MET A 1 -3.57 -36.28 7.29
C MET A 1 -3.82 -34.89 6.70
N SER A 2 -4.16 -33.91 7.55
CA SER A 2 -4.30 -32.51 7.08
C SER A 2 -2.90 -31.93 6.87
N VAL A 3 -2.53 -31.71 5.61
CA VAL A 3 -1.31 -30.97 5.30
C VAL A 3 -1.58 -29.51 5.66
N HIS A 4 -1.09 -29.05 6.80
CA HIS A 4 -1.07 -27.63 7.09
C HIS A 4 -0.08 -26.95 6.12
N LEU A 5 -0.61 -26.22 5.16
CA LEU A 5 0.20 -25.41 4.27
C LEU A 5 0.86 -24.30 5.10
N VAL A 6 2.16 -24.40 5.30
CA VAL A 6 2.95 -23.36 5.99
C VAL A 6 3.51 -22.42 4.91
N LEU A 7 2.91 -21.24 4.79
CA LEU A 7 3.39 -20.19 3.90
C LEU A 7 4.42 -19.31 4.62
N ASN A 8 5.42 -18.85 3.90
CA ASN A 8 6.29 -17.77 4.36
C ASN A 8 5.69 -16.38 4.05
N ALA A 9 6.33 -15.33 4.54
CA ALA A 9 5.86 -13.95 4.36
C ALA A 9 5.74 -13.53 2.88
N ALA A 10 6.72 -13.91 2.05
CA ALA A 10 6.74 -13.56 0.64
C ALA A 10 5.62 -14.27 -0.14
N GLU A 11 5.42 -15.56 0.11
CA GLU A 11 4.34 -16.34 -0.47
C GLU A 11 2.96 -15.82 -0.05
N THR A 12 2.82 -15.44 1.22
CA THR A 12 1.58 -14.85 1.74
C THR A 12 1.27 -13.52 1.05
N ALA A 13 2.26 -12.64 0.90
CA ALA A 13 2.10 -11.38 0.21
C ALA A 13 1.74 -11.55 -1.27
N GLU A 14 2.36 -12.51 -1.96
CA GLU A 14 2.05 -12.83 -3.35
C GLU A 14 0.59 -13.32 -3.52
N ARG A 15 0.15 -14.20 -2.64
CA ARG A 15 -1.23 -14.72 -2.67
C ARG A 15 -2.27 -13.65 -2.30
N LEU A 16 -1.97 -12.76 -1.36
CA LEU A 16 -2.81 -11.60 -1.06
C LEU A 16 -2.96 -10.69 -2.29
N ARG A 17 -1.87 -10.45 -3.04
CA ARG A 17 -1.92 -9.70 -4.30
C ARG A 17 -2.78 -10.39 -5.35
N ALA A 18 -2.66 -11.70 -5.47
CA ALA A 18 -3.47 -12.49 -6.38
C ALA A 18 -4.96 -12.44 -6.01
N TRP A 19 -5.28 -12.48 -4.72
CA TRP A 19 -6.65 -12.33 -4.23
C TRP A 19 -7.23 -10.95 -4.53
N ALA A 20 -6.43 -9.88 -4.36
CA ALA A 20 -6.87 -8.50 -4.58
C ALA A 20 -7.01 -8.13 -6.07
N ALA A 21 -6.47 -8.94 -6.98
CA ALA A 21 -6.41 -8.64 -8.40
C ALA A 21 -7.79 -8.32 -9.00
N GLY A 22 -7.85 -7.26 -9.82
CA GLY A 22 -9.08 -6.81 -10.47
C GLY A 22 -9.86 -5.72 -9.72
N SER A 23 -9.42 -5.35 -8.51
CA SER A 23 -10.00 -4.24 -7.75
C SER A 23 -8.90 -3.27 -7.31
N HIS A 24 -8.86 -2.06 -7.90
CA HIS A 24 -7.84 -1.06 -7.53
C HIS A 24 -7.82 -0.74 -6.01
N PRO A 25 -8.98 -0.52 -5.34
CA PRO A 25 -8.98 -0.28 -3.90
C PRO A 25 -8.43 -1.46 -3.11
N LEU A 26 -8.80 -2.69 -3.49
CA LEU A 26 -8.35 -3.88 -2.78
C LEU A 26 -6.85 -4.14 -2.99
N VAL A 27 -6.34 -3.92 -4.22
CA VAL A 27 -4.89 -3.96 -4.51
C VAL A 27 -4.16 -2.91 -3.69
N ALA A 28 -4.71 -1.69 -3.59
CA ALA A 28 -4.13 -0.63 -2.79
C ALA A 28 -4.09 -0.99 -1.29
N ALA A 29 -5.15 -1.59 -0.76
CA ALA A 29 -5.21 -2.08 0.62
C ALA A 29 -4.12 -3.11 0.90
N VAL A 30 -3.98 -4.12 0.02
CA VAL A 30 -2.96 -5.16 0.16
C VAL A 30 -1.55 -4.60 0.02
N GLU A 31 -1.29 -3.73 -0.96
CA GLU A 31 0.04 -3.12 -1.12
C GLU A 31 0.41 -2.24 0.08
N LEU A 32 -0.54 -1.48 0.63
CA LEU A 32 -0.31 -0.70 1.85
C LEU A 32 0.01 -1.62 3.03
N LEU A 33 -0.76 -2.69 3.23
CA LEU A 33 -0.56 -3.67 4.31
C LEU A 33 0.82 -4.35 4.23
N VAL A 34 1.23 -4.73 3.01
CA VAL A 34 2.52 -5.43 2.76
C VAL A 34 3.72 -4.49 2.92
N ARG A 35 3.57 -3.18 2.62
CA ARG A 35 4.68 -2.22 2.64
C ARG A 35 4.82 -1.48 3.95
N ALA A 36 3.71 -1.23 4.65
CA ALA A 36 3.74 -0.55 5.95
C ALA A 36 4.38 -1.45 7.02
N PHE A 37 5.10 -0.82 7.94
CA PHE A 37 5.71 -1.48 9.10
C PHE A 37 6.52 -2.73 8.74
N ASP A 38 7.23 -2.68 7.61
CA ASP A 38 8.06 -3.75 7.06
C ASP A 38 7.29 -5.08 6.85
N GLY A 39 6.01 -4.96 6.51
CA GLY A 39 5.13 -6.09 6.23
C GLY A 39 4.66 -6.88 7.44
N ARG A 40 4.88 -6.38 8.66
CA ARG A 40 4.55 -7.09 9.92
C ARG A 40 3.10 -7.53 9.97
N PHE A 41 2.19 -6.71 9.47
CA PHE A 41 0.75 -6.99 9.51
C PHE A 41 0.24 -7.88 8.37
N ALA A 42 1.08 -8.17 7.38
CA ALA A 42 0.81 -9.09 6.28
C ALA A 42 1.42 -10.49 6.49
N GLN A 43 1.96 -10.77 7.67
CA GLN A 43 2.61 -12.05 7.98
C GLN A 43 1.59 -13.17 8.14
N PRO A 44 1.95 -14.41 7.75
CA PRO A 44 1.16 -15.58 8.12
C PRO A 44 1.07 -15.70 9.63
N GLY A 45 -0.09 -16.07 10.15
CA GLY A 45 -0.35 -16.13 11.59
C GLY A 45 -0.97 -14.88 12.20
N GLN A 46 -1.05 -13.78 11.46
CA GLN A 46 -1.90 -12.66 11.87
C GLN A 46 -3.37 -13.09 11.83
N PRO A 47 -4.20 -12.72 12.83
CA PRO A 47 -5.59 -13.20 12.92
C PRO A 47 -6.46 -12.87 11.70
N TRP A 48 -6.15 -11.76 11.03
CA TRP A 48 -6.85 -11.26 9.84
C TRP A 48 -6.29 -11.79 8.52
N ILE A 49 -5.17 -12.50 8.52
CA ILE A 49 -4.66 -13.19 7.33
C ILE A 49 -5.23 -14.60 7.32
N ARG A 50 -6.21 -14.82 6.46
CA ARG A 50 -6.89 -16.11 6.35
C ARG A 50 -6.20 -16.95 5.29
N ILE A 51 -5.85 -18.19 5.68
CA ILE A 51 -5.22 -19.17 4.81
C ILE A 51 -6.10 -20.42 4.84
N GLU A 52 -6.69 -20.75 3.69
CA GLU A 52 -7.53 -21.93 3.54
C GLU A 52 -6.71 -23.17 3.19
N ALA A 53 -7.29 -24.35 3.37
CA ALA A 53 -6.63 -25.63 3.11
C ALA A 53 -6.21 -25.80 1.62
N ASN A 54 -6.94 -25.16 0.69
CA ASN A 54 -6.64 -25.13 -0.74
C ASN A 54 -5.52 -24.14 -1.11
N GLY A 55 -4.98 -23.41 -0.12
CA GLY A 55 -3.95 -22.40 -0.29
C GLY A 55 -4.48 -21.02 -0.69
N TYR A 56 -5.79 -20.80 -0.69
CA TYR A 56 -6.37 -19.48 -0.88
C TYR A 56 -6.05 -18.58 0.31
N VAL A 57 -5.59 -17.36 0.05
CA VAL A 57 -5.21 -16.38 1.07
C VAL A 57 -5.99 -15.11 0.85
N TRP A 58 -6.58 -14.56 1.91
CA TRP A 58 -7.35 -13.33 1.83
C TRP A 58 -7.24 -12.52 3.13
N LEU A 59 -7.60 -11.24 3.07
CA LEU A 59 -7.63 -10.32 4.19
C LEU A 59 -9.05 -10.26 4.78
N ASP A 60 -9.20 -10.61 6.05
CA ASP A 60 -10.42 -10.43 6.81
C ASP A 60 -10.39 -9.03 7.46
N ASP A 61 -10.99 -8.06 6.78
CA ASP A 61 -10.97 -6.66 7.21
C ASP A 61 -11.79 -6.41 8.47
N GLU A 62 -12.83 -7.21 8.74
CA GLU A 62 -13.59 -7.14 10.00
C GLU A 62 -12.73 -7.55 11.19
N VAL A 63 -11.98 -8.65 11.06
CA VAL A 63 -11.07 -9.12 12.11
C VAL A 63 -9.90 -8.15 12.27
N LEU A 64 -9.39 -7.58 11.17
CA LEU A 64 -8.36 -6.54 11.23
C LEU A 64 -8.87 -5.33 12.01
N HIS A 65 -10.03 -4.80 11.66
CA HIS A 65 -10.60 -3.64 12.33
C HIS A 65 -10.85 -3.88 13.82
N ALA A 66 -11.39 -5.04 14.18
CA ALA A 66 -11.59 -5.44 15.58
C ALA A 66 -10.26 -5.54 16.36
N GLY A 67 -9.17 -5.87 15.67
CA GLY A 67 -7.84 -6.03 16.24
C GLY A 67 -7.04 -4.74 16.43
N LEU A 68 -7.54 -3.56 16.03
CA LEU A 68 -6.79 -2.30 16.09
C LEU A 68 -6.55 -1.75 17.49
N GLY A 69 -7.40 -2.11 18.46
CA GLY A 69 -7.39 -1.52 19.80
C GLY A 69 -6.03 -1.44 20.51
N PRO A 70 -5.26 -2.53 20.59
CA PRO A 70 -3.97 -2.58 21.31
C PRO A 70 -2.80 -1.94 20.54
N LEU A 71 -3.00 -1.53 19.28
CA LEU A 71 -1.94 -0.99 18.43
C LEU A 71 -1.61 0.47 18.75
N SER A 72 -0.42 0.91 18.37
CA SER A 72 -0.04 2.33 18.46
C SER A 72 -0.93 3.19 17.56
N SER A 73 -0.97 4.49 17.85
CA SER A 73 -1.80 5.43 17.08
C SER A 73 -1.43 5.47 15.59
N GLY A 74 -0.14 5.41 15.26
CA GLY A 74 0.32 5.38 13.87
C GLY A 74 -0.09 4.10 13.15
N GLU A 75 0.04 2.96 13.80
CA GLU A 75 -0.38 1.67 13.25
C GLU A 75 -1.88 1.63 12.99
N ARG A 76 -2.68 2.06 13.98
CA ARG A 76 -4.15 2.12 13.82
C ARG A 76 -4.54 2.96 12.63
N ARG A 77 -3.96 4.16 12.45
CA ARG A 77 -4.28 5.05 11.33
C ARG A 77 -4.02 4.41 9.98
N VAL A 78 -2.87 3.80 9.81
CA VAL A 78 -2.54 3.13 8.54
C VAL A 78 -3.47 1.95 8.29
N LEU A 79 -3.74 1.14 9.31
CA LEU A 79 -4.61 -0.03 9.17
C LEU A 79 -6.09 0.33 9.03
N ASP A 80 -6.55 1.46 9.58
CA ASP A 80 -7.88 2.03 9.29
C ASP A 80 -8.03 2.39 7.80
N VAL A 81 -6.97 2.93 7.18
CA VAL A 81 -6.96 3.17 5.73
C VAL A 81 -7.01 1.85 4.96
N VAL A 82 -6.27 0.82 5.40
CA VAL A 82 -6.34 -0.52 4.79
C VAL A 82 -7.77 -1.06 4.86
N CYS A 83 -8.42 -0.99 6.02
CA CYS A 83 -9.80 -1.45 6.18
C CYS A 83 -10.78 -0.68 5.29
N ALA A 84 -10.63 0.64 5.20
CA ALA A 84 -11.51 1.47 4.37
C ALA A 84 -11.33 1.24 2.86
N LEU A 85 -10.13 0.87 2.43
CA LEU A 85 -9.85 0.48 1.04
C LEU A 85 -10.34 -0.95 0.73
N ALA A 86 -10.29 -1.85 1.71
CA ALA A 86 -10.73 -3.22 1.54
C ALA A 86 -12.26 -3.36 1.53
N GLU A 87 -12.97 -2.54 2.31
CA GLU A 87 -14.43 -2.58 2.44
C GLU A 87 -15.05 -1.19 2.09
N PRO A 88 -15.62 -1.03 0.89
CA PRO A 88 -16.13 0.28 0.41
C PRO A 88 -17.25 0.89 1.27
N SER A 89 -17.97 0.09 2.05
CA SER A 89 -19.02 0.59 2.94
C SER A 89 -18.49 1.22 4.23
N ARG A 90 -17.20 1.04 4.52
CA ARG A 90 -16.55 1.54 5.73
C ARG A 90 -16.24 3.03 5.63
N THR A 91 -16.69 3.78 6.61
CA THR A 91 -16.39 5.22 6.70
C THR A 91 -15.02 5.45 7.35
N LEU A 92 -14.20 6.28 6.72
CA LEU A 92 -12.91 6.74 7.24
C LEU A 92 -12.95 8.25 7.45
N HIS A 93 -12.59 8.72 8.66
CA HIS A 93 -12.34 10.13 8.90
C HIS A 93 -10.93 10.49 8.44
N LEU A 94 -10.83 11.08 7.26
CA LEU A 94 -9.56 11.33 6.60
C LEU A 94 -8.58 12.17 7.44
N ALA A 95 -9.08 13.20 8.13
CA ALA A 95 -8.25 14.03 8.99
C ALA A 95 -7.60 13.21 10.12
N ASP A 96 -8.37 12.33 10.76
CA ASP A 96 -7.88 11.48 11.85
C ASP A 96 -6.88 10.43 11.34
N ALA A 97 -7.07 9.94 10.13
CA ALA A 97 -6.17 8.98 9.50
C ALA A 97 -4.81 9.60 9.13
N LEU A 98 -4.76 10.89 8.81
CA LEU A 98 -3.53 11.54 8.34
C LEU A 98 -2.73 12.21 9.45
N VAL A 99 -3.41 12.77 10.47
CA VAL A 99 -2.74 13.51 11.57
C VAL A 99 -1.80 12.60 12.33
N GLY A 100 -0.53 12.99 12.41
CA GLY A 100 0.51 12.29 13.18
C GLY A 100 1.08 11.04 12.52
N LEU A 101 0.83 10.81 11.23
CA LEU A 101 1.62 9.87 10.46
C LEU A 101 3.04 10.43 10.26
N ASP A 102 4.04 9.56 10.36
CA ASP A 102 5.38 9.90 9.92
C ASP A 102 5.44 10.00 8.38
N ARG A 103 6.52 10.61 7.88
CA ARG A 103 6.68 10.88 6.44
C ARG A 103 6.59 9.60 5.57
N ARG A 104 7.16 8.49 6.04
CA ARG A 104 7.17 7.22 5.30
C ARG A 104 5.75 6.65 5.16
N HIS A 105 5.01 6.62 6.27
CA HIS A 105 3.65 6.08 6.25
C HIS A 105 2.67 7.01 5.54
N LEU A 106 2.86 8.33 5.64
CA LEU A 106 2.09 9.29 4.84
C LEU A 106 2.31 9.06 3.34
N ASP A 107 3.55 8.88 2.92
CA ASP A 107 3.90 8.60 1.51
C ASP A 107 3.25 7.31 1.00
N LEU A 108 3.26 6.24 1.80
CA LEU A 108 2.57 4.99 1.50
C LEU A 108 1.05 5.16 1.38
N VAL A 109 0.43 5.92 2.28
CA VAL A 109 -1.02 6.18 2.24
C VAL A 109 -1.40 6.98 1.00
N LEU A 110 -0.61 7.99 0.63
CA LEU A 110 -0.84 8.77 -0.60
C LEU A 110 -0.71 7.88 -1.85
N ALA A 111 0.28 7.00 -1.89
CA ALA A 111 0.43 6.03 -2.98
C ALA A 111 -0.77 5.06 -3.05
N ALA A 112 -1.27 4.60 -1.91
CA ALA A 112 -2.46 3.76 -1.84
C ALA A 112 -3.70 4.49 -2.38
N CYS A 113 -3.92 5.74 -2.00
CA CYS A 113 -5.02 6.57 -2.52
C CYS A 113 -4.91 6.77 -4.04
N ALA A 114 -3.71 7.10 -4.55
CA ALA A 114 -3.47 7.27 -5.97
C ALA A 114 -3.72 5.98 -6.77
N HIS A 115 -3.33 4.83 -6.21
CA HIS A 115 -3.57 3.52 -6.82
C HIS A 115 -5.06 3.16 -6.79
N ALA A 116 -5.73 3.32 -5.65
CA ALA A 116 -7.16 3.04 -5.51
C ALA A 116 -8.02 3.86 -6.48
N ALA A 117 -7.59 5.10 -6.78
CA ALA A 117 -8.23 5.96 -7.77
C ALA A 117 -7.94 5.54 -9.23
N GLY A 118 -7.13 4.50 -9.47
CA GLY A 118 -6.76 4.07 -10.82
C GLY A 118 -5.85 5.03 -11.58
N SER A 119 -5.16 5.95 -10.88
CA SER A 119 -4.37 7.01 -11.51
C SER A 119 -3.25 6.49 -12.42
N HIS A 120 -2.77 5.28 -12.19
CA HIS A 120 -1.75 4.60 -13.00
C HIS A 120 -2.26 4.14 -14.38
N GLU A 121 -3.58 4.07 -14.57
CA GLU A 121 -4.22 3.73 -15.85
C GLU A 121 -4.59 4.96 -16.66
N HIS A 122 -4.44 6.17 -16.10
CA HIS A 122 -4.80 7.41 -16.80
C HIS A 122 -3.92 7.63 -18.03
N ALA A 123 -4.57 8.04 -19.09
CA ALA A 123 -3.92 8.39 -20.36
C ALA A 123 -4.40 9.76 -20.84
N GLU A 124 -3.49 10.49 -21.46
CA GLU A 124 -3.76 11.75 -22.17
C GLU A 124 -3.90 11.45 -23.65
N LEU A 125 -4.96 11.96 -24.25
CA LEU A 125 -5.18 11.94 -25.70
C LEU A 125 -4.77 13.29 -26.28
N SER A 126 -3.85 13.28 -27.23
CA SER A 126 -3.49 14.46 -28.01
C SER A 126 -3.71 14.19 -29.50
N VAL A 127 -4.19 15.19 -30.23
CA VAL A 127 -4.36 15.13 -31.68
C VAL A 127 -3.34 16.07 -32.31
N ASP A 128 -2.48 15.54 -33.18
CA ASP A 128 -1.58 16.35 -33.94
C ASP A 128 -2.40 17.22 -34.93
N PRO A 129 -2.32 18.56 -34.84
CA PRO A 129 -3.15 19.44 -35.68
C PRO A 129 -2.81 19.36 -37.17
N ALA A 130 -1.60 18.94 -37.53
CA ALA A 130 -1.14 18.86 -38.92
C ALA A 130 -1.48 17.53 -39.57
N THR A 131 -1.28 16.43 -38.85
CA THR A 131 -1.47 15.04 -39.36
C THR A 131 -2.80 14.43 -38.99
N ARG A 132 -3.51 15.01 -37.99
CA ARG A 132 -4.71 14.44 -37.36
C ARG A 132 -4.48 13.08 -36.68
N GLU A 133 -3.24 12.70 -36.46
CA GLU A 133 -2.93 11.49 -35.72
C GLU A 133 -3.30 11.66 -34.25
N VAL A 134 -3.95 10.63 -33.70
CA VAL A 134 -4.25 10.53 -32.28
C VAL A 134 -3.08 9.85 -31.57
N ARG A 135 -2.51 10.53 -30.59
CA ARG A 135 -1.46 9.99 -29.73
C ARG A 135 -2.01 9.75 -28.34
N VAL A 136 -1.76 8.56 -27.83
CA VAL A 136 -2.10 8.16 -26.45
C VAL A 136 -0.81 8.18 -25.63
N ARG A 137 -0.78 8.97 -24.55
CA ARG A 137 0.33 9.01 -23.60
C ARG A 137 -0.15 8.55 -22.24
N HIS A 138 0.35 7.41 -21.75
CA HIS A 138 0.10 6.98 -20.38
C HIS A 138 0.83 7.90 -19.41
N LEU A 139 0.10 8.41 -18.40
CA LEU A 139 0.63 9.39 -17.45
C LEU A 139 1.37 8.74 -16.26
N GLY A 140 1.15 7.45 -16.04
CA GLY A 140 1.63 6.75 -14.85
C GLY A 140 0.84 7.11 -13.60
N SER A 141 1.29 6.63 -12.44
CA SER A 141 0.63 6.92 -11.17
C SER A 141 0.84 8.39 -10.76
N ALA A 142 -0.23 9.05 -10.29
CA ALA A 142 -0.16 10.40 -9.72
C ALA A 142 0.73 10.46 -8.47
N HIS A 143 0.80 9.37 -7.72
CA HIS A 143 1.73 9.19 -6.60
C HIS A 143 2.21 7.72 -6.60
N PRO A 144 3.39 7.43 -7.19
CA PRO A 144 3.88 6.06 -7.30
C PRO A 144 4.26 5.49 -5.93
N TRP A 145 4.20 4.17 -5.80
CA TRP A 145 4.65 3.51 -4.59
C TRP A 145 6.12 3.84 -4.30
N PRO A 146 6.46 4.23 -3.05
CA PRO A 146 7.85 4.46 -2.67
C PRO A 146 8.70 3.22 -2.94
N THR A 147 9.85 3.43 -3.56
CA THR A 147 10.82 2.37 -3.74
C THR A 147 11.42 2.02 -2.38
N THR A 148 11.50 0.73 -2.04
CA THR A 148 12.12 0.22 -0.81
C THR A 148 13.65 0.32 -0.83
N ALA A 149 14.22 1.21 -1.66
CA ALA A 149 15.64 1.49 -1.65
C ALA A 149 15.98 2.13 -0.29
N ARG A 150 16.73 1.39 0.53
CA ARG A 150 17.39 1.91 1.70
C ARG A 150 18.21 3.14 1.24
N PRO A 151 18.04 4.33 1.85
CA PRO A 151 18.86 5.47 1.46
C PRO A 151 20.31 5.07 1.58
N ASP A 152 21.07 5.30 0.51
CA ASP A 152 22.50 5.02 0.47
C ASP A 152 23.19 5.86 1.57
N PRO A 153 23.82 5.25 2.58
CA PRO A 153 24.45 5.97 3.66
C PRO A 153 25.56 6.92 3.18
N ALA A 154 26.04 6.76 1.94
CA ALA A 154 27.02 7.64 1.33
C ALA A 154 26.49 9.07 1.05
N LEU A 155 25.16 9.27 0.94
CA LEU A 155 24.58 10.58 0.69
C LEU A 155 24.38 11.43 1.96
N LEU A 156 24.61 10.87 3.15
CA LEU A 156 24.47 11.58 4.43
C LEU A 156 25.78 12.22 4.93
N SER A 157 26.88 12.11 4.18
CA SER A 157 28.20 12.62 4.58
C SER A 157 28.64 13.92 3.87
N THR A 158 27.72 14.76 3.43
CA THR A 158 28.07 16.14 3.06
C THR A 158 28.06 17.01 4.31
N SER A 159 29.20 17.04 4.99
CA SER A 159 29.51 18.09 5.98
C SER A 159 29.36 19.47 5.35
N PRO A 160 28.76 20.44 6.04
CA PRO A 160 28.72 21.83 5.52
C PRO A 160 30.16 22.39 5.45
N PRO A 161 30.43 23.25 4.45
CA PRO A 161 31.73 23.89 4.36
C PRO A 161 31.96 24.78 5.57
N ASP A 162 33.14 24.62 6.17
CA ASP A 162 33.67 25.39 7.28
C ASP A 162 33.62 26.89 6.93
N ARG A 163 32.84 27.66 7.66
CA ARG A 163 32.85 29.12 7.59
C ARG A 163 33.93 29.63 8.53
N THR A 164 35.13 29.78 8.01
CA THR A 164 36.15 30.59 8.63
C THR A 164 35.82 32.08 8.49
N ILE A 165 35.68 32.76 9.60
CA ILE A 165 35.57 34.22 9.71
C ILE A 165 36.98 34.81 9.66
#